data_518f46ef10607ec3ccb1780b8c876980
#
_entry.id   518f46ef10607ec3ccb1780b8c876980
#
_cell.length_a   1.000
_cell.length_b   1.000
_cell.length_c   1.000
_cell.angle_alpha   90.00
_cell.angle_beta   90.00
_cell.angle_gamma   90.00
#
_symmetry.space_group_name_H-M   'P 1'
#
loop_
_entity.id
_entity.type
_entity.pdbx_description
1 polymer ?
#
loop_
_entity_poly.entity_id
_entity_poly.type
_entity_poly.pdbx_seq_one_letter_code
_entity_poly.pdbx_strand_id
1 'polypeptide(L)'
;MNNSLFYTNNLGSLELNYVIDELRRNYALKYRDQPDIKQTNAWKGSIKALKQYINPGTWVFMEYGFPIGLERVDFLIARKGHAFIVESKGWNNYRKINDIVSMGHNQEVVNPCYQMENYVAKMRNFHTSSSLISFDGFVYMYNTKDGNECKILYNGREIESELQILPVEVSSQEEVDAIENGTFRTSRELIDFISANRDHIMEDVSRKFLNAGFGLSEEQAIIVEKIMNSIRKGEKKKYFISGGMGSGKTLMAINLLFMALSEGYQALLAYRNNRLINTLRRVFGPSYSSLLCFYSMGFNGHFKGLGEENFDPERLQLQKLLIYDEAQRMTMDVIRKTLSYDKTSVYFFDENQILIDDESGGKAVFKSEAERSGTEFEFISLSGFFRMIDGDKYGSFVDGIFSKSNYSNPGEYDLRLFDNINNMIDDLKRKEENGNTRIALLASYTFSDGRKEKRRVINPEIKWLMDPKTEYPQYWMGIHENPFKYCASIYGSQGFETDYVGLIWGEDLVWRGKWVVQPEKITDTIGGRSSLKSVCRSNPDRGREMLFNRYRILLTRGMKGTSVYFEDSETYEHVRSILSQSVNNVSSRGIIK
;
A
#
# COMPACT_ATOMS: atom_id res chain seq x y z
N MET A 1 18.57 2.75 8.47
CA MET A 1 19.17 3.55 7.35
C MET A 1 18.58 4.94 7.39
N ASN A 2 19.34 5.94 7.02
CA ASN A 2 18.88 7.32 6.97
C ASN A 2 17.76 7.49 5.94
N ASN A 3 16.76 8.33 6.25
CA ASN A 3 15.67 8.62 5.31
C ASN A 3 16.18 9.42 4.10
N SER A 4 17.08 10.39 4.28
CA SER A 4 17.69 11.16 3.20
C SER A 4 18.88 10.47 2.55
N LEU A 5 19.20 10.80 1.31
CA LEU A 5 20.45 10.37 0.68
C LEU A 5 21.64 11.22 1.14
N PHE A 6 21.42 12.48 1.43
CA PHE A 6 22.43 13.38 1.97
C PHE A 6 21.77 14.50 2.77
N TYR A 7 22.37 14.90 3.88
CA TYR A 7 21.91 16.06 4.65
C TYR A 7 23.07 16.86 5.22
N THR A 8 22.87 18.16 5.38
CA THR A 8 23.88 19.10 5.85
C THR A 8 23.23 20.39 6.38
N ASN A 9 23.90 21.07 7.30
CA ASN A 9 23.52 22.42 7.74
C ASN A 9 24.37 23.53 7.12
N ASN A 10 25.19 23.21 6.13
CA ASN A 10 26.12 24.12 5.49
C ASN A 10 26.16 23.99 3.97
N LEU A 11 24.98 23.75 3.35
CA LEU A 11 24.89 23.52 1.91
C LEU A 11 25.51 24.66 1.08
N GLY A 12 25.33 25.91 1.51
CA GLY A 12 25.82 27.08 0.79
C GLY A 12 27.34 27.07 0.53
N SER A 13 28.15 26.52 1.45
CA SER A 13 29.62 26.47 1.35
C SER A 13 30.17 25.22 0.67
N LEU A 14 29.36 24.17 0.50
CA LEU A 14 29.82 22.92 -0.11
C LEU A 14 29.98 23.05 -1.63
N GLU A 15 31.02 22.44 -2.18
CA GLU A 15 31.20 22.32 -3.63
C GLU A 15 30.10 21.44 -4.24
N LEU A 16 29.53 21.89 -5.37
CA LEU A 16 28.43 21.17 -6.03
C LEU A 16 28.79 19.72 -6.38
N ASN A 17 30.00 19.53 -6.92
CA ASN A 17 30.44 18.19 -7.31
C ASN A 17 30.57 17.25 -6.10
N TYR A 18 31.05 17.75 -4.97
CA TYR A 18 31.10 16.98 -3.72
C TYR A 18 29.70 16.49 -3.31
N VAL A 19 28.71 17.37 -3.31
CA VAL A 19 27.33 17.01 -2.95
C VAL A 19 26.76 15.97 -3.91
N ILE A 20 27.01 16.11 -5.21
CA ILE A 20 26.56 15.15 -6.23
C ILE A 20 27.22 13.78 -6.05
N ASP A 21 28.52 13.74 -5.74
CA ASP A 21 29.23 12.48 -5.53
C ASP A 21 28.75 11.76 -4.26
N GLU A 22 28.44 12.50 -3.19
CA GLU A 22 27.83 11.94 -1.98
C GLU A 22 26.42 11.38 -2.29
N LEU A 23 25.57 12.12 -3.01
CA LEU A 23 24.26 11.63 -3.41
C LEU A 23 24.36 10.35 -4.24
N ARG A 24 25.27 10.29 -5.21
CA ARG A 24 25.52 9.08 -6.03
C ARG A 24 25.96 7.90 -5.20
N ARG A 25 26.93 8.13 -4.31
CA ARG A 25 27.44 7.09 -3.41
C ARG A 25 26.34 6.52 -2.53
N ASN A 26 25.56 7.38 -1.89
CA ASN A 26 24.52 6.97 -0.97
C ASN A 26 23.31 6.36 -1.71
N TYR A 27 23.00 6.83 -2.92
CA TYR A 27 22.03 6.19 -3.81
C TYR A 27 22.45 4.74 -4.11
N ALA A 28 23.70 4.54 -4.54
CA ALA A 28 24.21 3.21 -4.84
C ALA A 28 24.19 2.26 -3.63
N LEU A 29 24.51 2.78 -2.44
CA LEU A 29 24.44 2.01 -1.20
C LEU A 29 23.01 1.65 -0.79
N LYS A 30 22.07 2.61 -0.92
CA LYS A 30 20.67 2.44 -0.49
C LYS A 30 19.88 1.56 -1.46
N TYR A 31 20.00 1.79 -2.77
CA TYR A 31 19.20 1.13 -3.79
C TYR A 31 19.91 0.01 -4.54
N ARG A 32 21.23 -0.19 -4.29
CA ARG A 32 22.09 -1.16 -5.00
C ARG A 32 22.08 -0.98 -6.52
N ASP A 33 21.88 0.26 -6.97
CA ASP A 33 21.82 0.68 -8.35
C ASP A 33 22.51 2.04 -8.52
N GLN A 34 22.79 2.45 -9.76
CA GLN A 34 23.36 3.75 -10.05
C GLN A 34 22.26 4.71 -10.51
N PRO A 35 22.26 5.99 -10.06
CA PRO A 35 21.34 6.97 -10.57
C PRO A 35 21.60 7.21 -12.07
N ASP A 36 20.53 7.30 -12.84
CA ASP A 36 20.65 7.59 -14.26
C ASP A 36 21.15 9.03 -14.52
N ILE A 37 21.47 9.32 -15.80
CA ILE A 37 21.97 10.63 -16.21
C ILE A 37 20.92 11.72 -16.00
N LYS A 38 19.62 11.42 -16.21
CA LYS A 38 18.54 12.39 -16.04
C LYS A 38 18.41 12.79 -14.56
N GLN A 39 18.40 11.83 -13.66
CA GLN A 39 18.37 12.06 -12.20
C GLN A 39 19.57 12.87 -11.74
N THR A 40 20.77 12.51 -12.17
CA THR A 40 21.99 13.25 -11.82
C THR A 40 21.95 14.70 -12.31
N ASN A 41 21.44 14.93 -13.51
CA ASN A 41 21.31 16.29 -14.07
C ASN A 41 20.22 17.09 -13.34
N ALA A 42 19.12 16.46 -12.93
CA ALA A 42 18.09 17.08 -12.09
C ALA A 42 18.69 17.55 -10.76
N TRP A 43 19.45 16.69 -10.06
CA TRP A 43 20.16 17.08 -8.84
C TRP A 43 21.08 18.27 -9.04
N LYS A 44 21.92 18.26 -10.08
CA LYS A 44 22.81 19.40 -10.40
C LYS A 44 22.05 20.69 -10.60
N GLY A 45 20.96 20.64 -11.36
CA GLY A 45 20.13 21.81 -11.64
C GLY A 45 19.47 22.37 -10.39
N SER A 46 18.78 21.53 -9.64
CA SER A 46 18.02 21.91 -8.46
C SER A 46 18.92 22.42 -7.31
N ILE A 47 20.03 21.71 -7.03
CA ILE A 47 20.97 22.12 -5.99
C ILE A 47 21.64 23.45 -6.36
N LYS A 48 22.08 23.61 -7.61
CA LYS A 48 22.67 24.87 -8.09
C LYS A 48 21.70 26.04 -7.95
N ALA A 49 20.43 25.81 -8.26
CA ALA A 49 19.40 26.86 -8.20
C ALA A 49 19.05 27.25 -6.75
N LEU A 50 19.03 26.27 -5.82
CA LEU A 50 18.55 26.49 -4.46
C LEU A 50 19.65 26.91 -3.47
N LYS A 51 20.85 26.36 -3.57
CA LYS A 51 21.91 26.50 -2.53
C LYS A 51 22.30 27.91 -2.16
N GLN A 52 22.19 28.86 -3.10
CA GLN A 52 22.56 30.26 -2.90
C GLN A 52 21.60 31.02 -1.96
N TYR A 53 20.41 30.48 -1.72
CA TYR A 53 19.38 31.05 -0.83
C TYR A 53 19.37 30.40 0.55
N ILE A 54 20.17 29.36 0.77
CA ILE A 54 20.25 28.64 2.03
C ILE A 54 21.22 29.33 2.99
N ASN A 55 20.69 29.85 4.08
CA ASN A 55 21.49 30.47 5.12
C ASN A 55 22.30 29.44 5.92
N PRO A 56 23.52 29.80 6.41
CA PRO A 56 24.28 28.93 7.29
C PRO A 56 23.47 28.44 8.50
N GLY A 57 23.67 27.21 8.90
CA GLY A 57 22.95 26.59 10.02
C GLY A 57 21.55 26.08 9.66
N THR A 58 21.08 26.27 8.43
CA THR A 58 19.83 25.67 7.94
C THR A 58 20.08 24.23 7.51
N TRP A 59 19.39 23.28 8.11
CA TRP A 59 19.49 21.88 7.73
C TRP A 59 18.75 21.63 6.41
N VAL A 60 19.41 20.96 5.50
CA VAL A 60 18.86 20.56 4.20
C VAL A 60 19.05 19.06 4.04
N PHE A 61 17.95 18.36 3.92
CA PHE A 61 17.90 16.92 3.62
C PHE A 61 17.53 16.77 2.14
N MET A 62 18.29 16.00 1.40
CA MET A 62 18.14 15.83 -0.05
C MET A 62 17.72 14.41 -0.38
N GLU A 63 16.85 14.30 -1.39
CA GLU A 63 16.29 13.01 -1.80
C GLU A 63 15.77 12.24 -0.58
N TYR A 64 14.94 12.94 0.20
CA TYR A 64 14.34 12.39 1.41
C TYR A 64 13.29 11.35 1.04
N GLY A 65 13.62 10.07 1.24
CA GLY A 65 12.70 8.96 1.02
C GLY A 65 11.73 8.83 2.19
N PHE A 66 10.46 8.72 1.89
CA PHE A 66 9.51 8.39 2.94
C PHE A 66 9.81 6.99 3.52
N PRO A 67 9.71 6.80 4.85
CA PRO A 67 9.96 5.50 5.49
C PRO A 67 9.10 4.36 4.95
N ILE A 68 7.98 4.70 4.34
CA ILE A 68 7.08 3.76 3.69
C ILE A 68 6.78 4.27 2.28
N GLY A 69 7.10 3.49 1.26
CA GLY A 69 6.87 3.83 -0.14
C GLY A 69 8.15 4.07 -0.93
N LEU A 70 7.98 4.46 -2.19
CA LEU A 70 9.07 4.77 -3.12
C LEU A 70 9.18 6.28 -3.39
N GLU A 71 8.30 7.07 -2.81
CA GLU A 71 8.27 8.52 -3.01
C GLU A 71 9.45 9.18 -2.30
N ARG A 72 9.97 10.21 -2.92
CA ARG A 72 11.08 11.00 -2.40
C ARG A 72 10.79 12.48 -2.58
N VAL A 73 11.16 13.25 -1.57
CA VAL A 73 11.12 14.70 -1.60
C VAL A 73 12.48 15.21 -2.08
N ASP A 74 12.51 16.12 -3.02
CA ASP A 74 13.78 16.68 -3.52
C ASP A 74 14.58 17.33 -2.40
N PHE A 75 13.93 18.22 -1.62
CA PHE A 75 14.55 18.86 -0.45
C PHE A 75 13.56 18.99 0.72
N LEU A 76 14.08 18.73 1.92
CA LEU A 76 13.44 19.14 3.16
C LEU A 76 14.38 20.14 3.84
N ILE A 77 13.90 21.37 4.10
CA ILE A 77 14.70 22.48 4.61
C ILE A 77 14.17 22.84 6.00
N ALA A 78 15.02 22.67 7.04
CA ALA A 78 14.55 22.76 8.42
C ALA A 78 15.35 23.76 9.26
N ARG A 79 14.63 24.46 10.11
CA ARG A 79 15.10 25.21 11.28
C ARG A 79 14.15 24.96 12.45
N LYS A 80 14.61 25.22 13.67
CA LYS A 80 13.93 24.94 14.94
C LYS A 80 12.41 24.84 14.84
N GLY A 81 11.88 23.64 15.03
CA GLY A 81 10.44 23.36 15.06
C GLY A 81 9.69 23.56 13.74
N HIS A 82 10.38 23.89 12.63
CA HIS A 82 9.73 24.14 11.35
C HIS A 82 10.53 23.60 10.16
N ALA A 83 9.84 23.02 9.17
CA ALA A 83 10.47 22.53 7.96
C ALA A 83 9.62 22.78 6.71
N PHE A 84 10.29 23.16 5.62
CA PHE A 84 9.70 23.22 4.29
C PHE A 84 10.02 21.97 3.48
N ILE A 85 9.01 21.41 2.85
CA ILE A 85 9.12 20.44 1.78
C ILE A 85 9.18 21.19 0.46
N VAL A 86 10.24 20.98 -0.30
CA VAL A 86 10.47 21.67 -1.57
C VAL A 86 10.51 20.65 -2.71
N GLU A 87 9.57 20.76 -3.62
CA GLU A 87 9.56 20.08 -4.89
C GLU A 87 10.19 20.98 -5.96
N SER A 88 11.22 20.49 -6.64
CA SER A 88 12.02 21.30 -7.54
C SER A 88 11.85 20.85 -8.99
N LYS A 89 11.47 21.77 -9.89
CA LYS A 89 11.24 21.47 -11.31
C LYS A 89 12.06 22.39 -12.22
N GLY A 90 12.86 21.78 -13.08
CA GLY A 90 13.64 22.48 -14.10
C GLY A 90 12.89 22.66 -15.43
N TRP A 91 11.57 22.80 -15.40
CA TRP A 91 10.77 22.93 -16.61
C TRP A 91 10.84 24.33 -17.17
N ASN A 92 10.86 24.43 -18.51
CA ASN A 92 10.80 25.72 -19.21
C ASN A 92 9.36 26.17 -19.45
N ASN A 93 8.43 25.23 -19.55
CA ASN A 93 7.00 25.48 -19.77
C ASN A 93 6.20 24.70 -18.74
N TYR A 94 5.24 25.40 -18.15
CA TYR A 94 4.29 24.83 -17.21
C TYR A 94 2.89 25.36 -17.49
N ARG A 95 1.90 24.49 -17.47
CA ARG A 95 0.48 24.85 -17.54
C ARG A 95 -0.35 23.86 -16.72
N LYS A 96 -1.08 24.35 -15.75
CA LYS A 96 -2.06 23.57 -15.00
C LYS A 96 -3.18 23.10 -15.93
N ILE A 97 -3.52 21.79 -15.86
CA ILE A 97 -4.71 21.20 -16.52
C ILE A 97 -5.85 21.13 -15.49
N ASN A 98 -5.57 20.51 -14.35
CA ASN A 98 -6.46 20.43 -13.19
C ASN A 98 -5.62 20.34 -11.89
N ASP A 99 -6.24 20.06 -10.77
CA ASP A 99 -5.52 20.01 -9.49
C ASP A 99 -4.53 18.84 -9.40
N ILE A 100 -4.72 17.77 -10.15
CA ILE A 100 -3.88 16.56 -10.12
C ILE A 100 -2.86 16.54 -11.25
N VAL A 101 -3.19 17.05 -12.45
CA VAL A 101 -2.39 16.93 -13.67
C VAL A 101 -2.05 18.29 -14.25
N SER A 102 -0.84 18.40 -14.78
CA SER A 102 -0.30 19.56 -15.47
C SER A 102 0.43 19.17 -16.75
N MET A 103 0.68 20.14 -17.63
CA MET A 103 1.62 20.01 -18.73
C MET A 103 2.99 20.50 -18.28
N GLY A 104 3.99 19.63 -18.30
CA GLY A 104 5.40 19.95 -18.07
C GLY A 104 6.25 19.37 -19.19
N HIS A 105 7.19 20.13 -19.76
CA HIS A 105 7.98 19.72 -20.92
C HIS A 105 7.14 19.18 -22.11
N ASN A 106 5.94 19.73 -22.33
CA ASN A 106 4.97 19.27 -23.33
C ASN A 106 4.43 17.84 -23.11
N GLN A 107 4.49 17.32 -21.89
CA GLN A 107 3.90 16.04 -21.49
C GLN A 107 2.95 16.23 -20.33
N GLU A 108 1.92 15.39 -20.24
CA GLU A 108 1.09 15.31 -19.06
C GLU A 108 1.89 14.69 -17.90
N VAL A 109 1.93 15.41 -16.79
CA VAL A 109 2.65 15.05 -15.56
C VAL A 109 1.78 15.36 -14.36
N VAL A 110 2.09 14.80 -13.21
CA VAL A 110 1.41 15.19 -11.98
C VAL A 110 1.68 16.66 -11.69
N ASN A 111 0.66 17.37 -11.24
CA ASN A 111 0.77 18.75 -10.81
C ASN A 111 1.77 18.83 -9.64
N PRO A 112 2.87 19.59 -9.74
CA PRO A 112 3.87 19.66 -8.69
C PRO A 112 3.31 20.24 -7.37
N CYS A 113 2.28 21.08 -7.42
CA CYS A 113 1.60 21.53 -6.20
C CYS A 113 0.87 20.37 -5.51
N TYR A 114 0.15 19.52 -6.26
CA TYR A 114 -0.46 18.31 -5.71
C TYR A 114 0.58 17.38 -5.09
N GLN A 115 1.69 17.17 -5.78
CA GLN A 115 2.80 16.34 -5.31
C GLN A 115 3.38 16.88 -3.99
N MET A 116 3.71 18.16 -3.93
CA MET A 116 4.24 18.82 -2.74
C MET A 116 3.23 18.80 -1.58
N GLU A 117 1.97 19.17 -1.84
CA GLU A 117 0.90 19.15 -0.81
C GLU A 117 0.66 17.74 -0.25
N ASN A 118 0.73 16.70 -1.09
CA ASN A 118 0.67 15.30 -0.66
C ASN A 118 1.82 14.95 0.28
N TYR A 119 3.04 15.38 -0.02
CA TYR A 119 4.20 15.15 0.83
C TYR A 119 4.09 15.89 2.18
N VAL A 120 3.67 17.15 2.16
CA VAL A 120 3.41 17.94 3.38
C VAL A 120 2.35 17.26 4.25
N ALA A 121 1.25 16.83 3.64
CA ALA A 121 0.17 16.17 4.35
C ALA A 121 0.62 14.84 4.97
N LYS A 122 1.40 14.04 4.25
CA LYS A 122 1.99 12.81 4.77
C LYS A 122 2.92 13.07 5.96
N MET A 123 3.79 14.06 5.87
CA MET A 123 4.68 14.43 6.99
C MET A 123 3.88 14.92 8.20
N ARG A 124 2.89 15.76 8.01
CA ARG A 124 2.05 16.31 9.11
C ARG A 124 1.24 15.23 9.82
N ASN A 125 0.60 14.36 9.06
CA ASN A 125 -0.39 13.44 9.62
C ASN A 125 0.22 12.10 10.06
N PHE A 126 1.27 11.63 9.38
CA PHE A 126 1.74 10.27 9.60
C PHE A 126 3.18 10.19 10.12
N HIS A 127 4.03 11.16 9.83
CA HIS A 127 5.43 11.09 10.24
C HIS A 127 5.61 11.35 11.73
N THR A 128 6.45 10.53 12.40
CA THR A 128 6.66 10.66 13.85
C THR A 128 7.27 11.98 14.27
N SER A 129 8.06 12.65 13.41
CA SER A 129 8.63 13.97 13.69
C SER A 129 7.59 15.09 13.75
N SER A 130 6.35 14.87 13.30
CA SER A 130 5.29 15.88 13.35
C SER A 130 4.90 16.32 14.77
N SER A 131 5.33 15.58 15.80
CA SER A 131 5.17 15.99 17.20
C SER A 131 6.14 17.11 17.62
N LEU A 132 7.26 17.28 16.90
CA LEU A 132 8.30 18.27 17.19
C LEU A 132 8.40 19.35 16.11
N ILE A 133 7.97 19.04 14.87
CA ILE A 133 8.23 19.86 13.68
C ILE A 133 6.92 20.13 12.94
N SER A 134 6.67 21.40 12.65
CA SER A 134 5.62 21.85 11.74
C SER A 134 6.12 21.81 10.31
N PHE A 135 5.35 21.22 9.40
CA PHE A 135 5.70 21.08 7.99
C PHE A 135 4.86 22.01 7.13
N ASP A 136 5.50 22.71 6.22
CA ASP A 136 4.92 23.43 5.11
C ASP A 136 5.64 23.08 3.82
N GLY A 137 5.29 23.66 2.68
CA GLY A 137 5.99 23.36 1.45
C GLY A 137 5.70 24.35 0.33
N PHE A 138 6.59 24.35 -0.64
CA PHE A 138 6.45 25.08 -1.90
C PHE A 138 7.09 24.34 -3.06
N VAL A 139 6.69 24.71 -4.26
CA VAL A 139 7.32 24.24 -5.50
C VAL A 139 8.29 25.30 -6.01
N TYR A 140 9.49 24.88 -6.42
CA TYR A 140 10.48 25.77 -7.04
C TYR A 140 10.66 25.44 -8.50
N MET A 141 10.15 26.31 -9.38
CA MET A 141 10.33 26.21 -10.84
C MET A 141 11.47 27.09 -11.33
N TYR A 142 12.70 26.60 -11.24
CA TYR A 142 13.90 27.44 -11.45
C TYR A 142 14.23 27.78 -12.90
N ASN A 143 13.56 27.18 -13.91
CA ASN A 143 13.73 27.52 -15.33
C ASN A 143 12.50 28.20 -15.94
N THR A 144 11.38 28.27 -15.24
CA THR A 144 10.17 28.98 -15.68
C THR A 144 10.25 30.42 -15.22
N LYS A 145 9.92 31.37 -16.10
CA LYS A 145 10.13 32.81 -15.81
C LYS A 145 9.02 33.42 -14.96
N ASP A 146 7.78 33.05 -15.22
CA ASP A 146 6.59 33.67 -14.61
C ASP A 146 5.46 32.65 -14.40
N GLY A 147 4.63 32.87 -13.39
CA GLY A 147 3.37 32.20 -13.14
C GLY A 147 2.66 32.81 -11.93
N ASN A 148 1.36 32.60 -11.81
CA ASN A 148 0.52 33.11 -10.72
C ASN A 148 -0.11 31.99 -9.91
N GLU A 149 0.54 30.84 -9.84
CA GLU A 149 -0.01 29.70 -9.11
C GLU A 149 0.40 29.75 -7.63
N CYS A 150 -0.54 29.46 -6.76
CA CYS A 150 -0.31 29.43 -5.31
C CYS A 150 0.80 28.40 -4.97
N LYS A 151 1.72 28.79 -4.10
CA LYS A 151 2.87 27.98 -3.64
C LYS A 151 3.87 27.54 -4.72
N ILE A 152 3.83 28.11 -5.91
CA ILE A 152 4.89 27.96 -6.91
C ILE A 152 5.74 29.23 -6.90
N LEU A 153 7.04 29.05 -6.66
CA LEU A 153 8.03 30.11 -6.62
C LEU A 153 8.91 30.02 -7.89
N TYR A 154 9.09 31.16 -8.56
CA TYR A 154 9.76 31.22 -9.87
C TYR A 154 11.09 31.95 -9.83
N ASN A 155 11.36 32.74 -8.81
CA ASN A 155 12.56 33.57 -8.74
C ASN A 155 13.17 33.64 -7.34
N GLY A 156 14.40 34.15 -7.27
CA GLY A 156 15.17 34.18 -6.02
C GLY A 156 14.57 35.04 -4.92
N ARG A 157 13.86 36.13 -5.25
CA ARG A 157 13.23 37.00 -4.24
C ARG A 157 12.06 36.30 -3.55
N GLU A 158 11.29 35.54 -4.32
CA GLU A 158 10.19 34.74 -3.77
C GLU A 158 10.70 33.66 -2.81
N ILE A 159 11.78 32.97 -3.19
CA ILE A 159 12.42 31.94 -2.36
C ILE A 159 13.02 32.55 -1.09
N GLU A 160 13.74 33.67 -1.20
CA GLU A 160 14.30 34.37 -0.04
C GLU A 160 13.19 34.80 0.92
N SER A 161 12.09 35.33 0.41
CA SER A 161 10.93 35.73 1.22
C SER A 161 10.30 34.54 1.92
N GLU A 162 10.13 33.41 1.24
CA GLU A 162 9.54 32.20 1.81
C GLU A 162 10.48 31.58 2.86
N LEU A 163 11.78 31.48 2.58
CA LEU A 163 12.75 30.94 3.54
C LEU A 163 12.97 31.82 4.77
N GLN A 164 12.65 33.14 4.70
CA GLN A 164 12.68 34.05 5.86
C GLN A 164 11.58 33.74 6.89
N ILE A 165 10.55 32.96 6.53
CA ILE A 165 9.51 32.49 7.47
C ILE A 165 10.11 31.47 8.47
N LEU A 166 11.18 30.76 8.09
CA LEU A 166 11.87 29.84 9.00
C LEU A 166 12.45 30.58 10.21
N PRO A 167 12.39 29.98 11.40
CA PRO A 167 13.01 30.55 12.60
C PRO A 167 14.48 30.90 12.42
N VAL A 168 14.94 31.92 13.12
CA VAL A 168 16.39 32.30 13.13
C VAL A 168 17.23 31.23 13.82
N GLU A 169 16.64 30.55 14.80
CA GLU A 169 17.32 29.52 15.59
C GLU A 169 17.50 28.23 14.77
N VAL A 170 18.62 27.57 14.98
CA VAL A 170 18.98 26.30 14.30
C VAL A 170 18.21 25.14 14.95
N SER A 171 17.87 24.11 14.17
CA SER A 171 17.30 22.88 14.69
C SER A 171 18.26 22.18 15.66
N SER A 172 17.71 21.62 16.73
CA SER A 172 18.43 20.75 17.65
C SER A 172 18.80 19.41 16.99
N GLN A 173 19.77 18.69 17.57
CA GLN A 173 20.11 17.35 17.11
C GLN A 173 18.91 16.40 17.23
N GLU A 174 18.09 16.54 18.27
CA GLU A 174 16.87 15.76 18.45
C GLU A 174 15.88 15.95 17.28
N GLU A 175 15.69 17.18 16.82
CA GLU A 175 14.83 17.48 15.66
C GLU A 175 15.38 16.90 14.36
N VAL A 176 16.71 16.98 14.17
CA VAL A 176 17.40 16.40 13.02
C VAL A 176 17.24 14.89 13.00
N ASP A 177 17.48 14.25 14.14
CA ASP A 177 17.36 12.80 14.30
C ASP A 177 15.90 12.34 14.14
N ALA A 178 14.94 13.14 14.61
CA ALA A 178 13.52 12.88 14.45
C ALA A 178 13.09 12.94 12.97
N ILE A 179 13.67 13.85 12.16
CA ILE A 179 13.45 13.85 10.71
C ILE A 179 14.12 12.63 10.09
N GLU A 180 15.42 12.44 10.31
CA GLU A 180 16.24 11.51 9.55
C GLU A 180 15.94 10.04 9.88
N ASN A 181 15.56 9.74 11.12
CA ASN A 181 15.25 8.39 11.59
C ASN A 181 13.77 8.19 11.90
N GLY A 182 12.93 9.18 11.56
CA GLY A 182 11.50 9.08 11.80
C GLY A 182 10.81 8.01 10.95
N THR A 183 9.68 7.55 11.44
CA THR A 183 8.85 6.51 10.79
C THR A 183 7.44 7.02 10.56
N PHE A 184 6.63 6.28 9.79
CA PHE A 184 5.23 6.61 9.59
C PHE A 184 4.33 5.87 10.60
N ARG A 185 3.34 6.58 11.12
CA ARG A 185 2.15 6.01 11.74
C ARG A 185 1.25 5.44 10.64
N THR A 186 0.44 4.47 10.92
CA THR A 186 -0.13 3.62 9.87
C THR A 186 -1.64 3.72 9.63
N SER A 187 -2.14 2.89 8.74
CA SER A 187 -3.38 2.81 7.97
C SER A 187 -4.73 2.86 8.73
N ARG A 188 -4.77 2.83 10.06
CA ARG A 188 -6.02 3.01 10.83
C ARG A 188 -6.70 4.33 10.46
N GLU A 189 -5.90 5.30 10.13
CA GLU A 189 -6.31 6.68 9.87
C GLU A 189 -7.16 6.84 8.61
N LEU A 190 -6.98 5.99 7.58
CA LEU A 190 -7.87 6.02 6.40
C LEU A 190 -9.30 5.63 6.78
N ILE A 191 -9.47 4.57 7.55
CA ILE A 191 -10.78 4.12 8.02
C ILE A 191 -11.39 5.15 8.97
N ASP A 192 -10.60 5.67 9.89
CA ASP A 192 -11.01 6.70 10.85
C ASP A 192 -11.32 8.02 10.14
N PHE A 193 -10.50 8.42 9.15
CA PHE A 193 -10.73 9.61 8.33
C PHE A 193 -12.04 9.50 7.54
N ILE A 194 -12.27 8.41 6.83
CA ILE A 194 -13.52 8.20 6.07
C ILE A 194 -14.71 8.18 7.04
N SER A 195 -14.60 7.50 8.18
CA SER A 195 -15.67 7.43 9.18
C SER A 195 -16.01 8.79 9.78
N ALA A 196 -15.01 9.63 10.07
CA ALA A 196 -15.19 10.96 10.63
C ALA A 196 -15.72 11.98 9.62
N ASN A 197 -15.38 11.83 8.34
CA ASN A 197 -15.73 12.78 7.28
C ASN A 197 -16.87 12.30 6.37
N ARG A 198 -17.49 11.16 6.65
CA ARG A 198 -18.45 10.49 5.77
C ARG A 198 -19.58 11.37 5.24
N ASP A 199 -20.08 12.31 6.05
CA ASP A 199 -21.23 13.16 5.70
C ASP A 199 -20.83 14.32 4.77
N HIS A 200 -19.54 14.68 4.72
CA HIS A 200 -19.00 15.80 3.95
C HIS A 200 -17.91 15.40 2.96
N ILE A 201 -17.61 14.09 2.83
CA ILE A 201 -16.49 13.61 2.02
C ILE A 201 -16.65 14.00 0.54
N MET A 202 -17.88 14.17 0.08
CA MET A 202 -18.19 14.52 -1.31
C MET A 202 -17.99 15.99 -1.66
N GLU A 203 -17.86 16.90 -0.68
CA GLU A 203 -17.78 18.32 -0.94
C GLU A 203 -16.46 18.73 -1.62
N ASP A 204 -15.36 18.03 -1.33
CA ASP A 204 -14.07 18.22 -1.99
C ASP A 204 -13.20 16.97 -1.76
N VAL A 205 -13.52 15.91 -2.49
CA VAL A 205 -12.93 14.57 -2.28
C VAL A 205 -11.42 14.58 -2.41
N SER A 206 -10.92 15.08 -3.53
CA SER A 206 -9.49 15.03 -3.85
C SER A 206 -8.68 15.81 -2.81
N ARG A 207 -9.13 16.98 -2.42
CA ARG A 207 -8.45 17.83 -1.45
C ARG A 207 -8.55 17.29 -0.03
N LYS A 208 -9.69 16.72 0.36
CA LYS A 208 -9.85 16.07 1.68
C LYS A 208 -8.94 14.87 1.86
N PHE A 209 -8.88 13.97 0.86
CA PHE A 209 -7.94 12.85 0.88
C PHE A 209 -6.50 13.32 0.87
N LEU A 210 -6.17 14.32 0.04
CA LEU A 210 -4.85 14.90 -0.03
C LEU A 210 -4.42 15.49 1.32
N ASN A 211 -5.24 16.37 1.91
CA ASN A 211 -4.95 17.03 3.19
C ASN A 211 -4.83 16.05 4.36
N ALA A 212 -5.52 14.92 4.29
CA ALA A 212 -5.41 13.85 5.28
C ALA A 212 -4.18 12.93 5.05
N GLY A 213 -3.41 13.15 3.97
CA GLY A 213 -2.23 12.34 3.65
C GLY A 213 -2.53 11.07 2.85
N PHE A 214 -3.77 10.88 2.42
CA PHE A 214 -4.19 9.78 1.54
C PHE A 214 -4.18 10.16 0.05
N GLY A 215 -3.40 11.18 -0.32
CA GLY A 215 -3.17 11.53 -1.70
C GLY A 215 -2.53 10.37 -2.48
N LEU A 216 -2.88 10.30 -3.75
CA LEU A 216 -2.33 9.30 -4.66
C LEU A 216 -0.86 9.60 -4.96
N SER A 217 -0.05 8.56 -5.17
CA SER A 217 1.30 8.74 -5.72
C SER A 217 1.22 9.29 -7.15
N GLU A 218 2.35 9.75 -7.68
CA GLU A 218 2.42 10.26 -9.05
C GLU A 218 1.86 9.26 -10.07
N GLU A 219 2.34 8.02 -10.03
CA GLU A 219 1.87 6.95 -10.90
C GLU A 219 0.37 6.70 -10.74
N GLN A 220 -0.11 6.59 -9.49
CA GLN A 220 -1.52 6.36 -9.20
C GLN A 220 -2.42 7.51 -9.67
N ALA A 221 -1.98 8.77 -9.47
CA ALA A 221 -2.71 9.96 -9.88
C ALA A 221 -2.90 10.03 -11.40
N ILE A 222 -1.85 9.75 -12.18
CA ILE A 222 -1.92 9.69 -13.65
C ILE A 222 -2.91 8.61 -14.11
N ILE A 223 -2.87 7.44 -13.49
CA ILE A 223 -3.77 6.32 -13.83
C ILE A 223 -5.23 6.70 -13.54
N VAL A 224 -5.50 7.24 -12.36
CA VAL A 224 -6.84 7.65 -11.96
C VAL A 224 -7.38 8.73 -12.89
N GLU A 225 -6.58 9.75 -13.22
CA GLU A 225 -6.99 10.80 -14.14
C GLU A 225 -7.24 10.27 -15.56
N LYS A 226 -6.42 9.33 -16.05
CA LYS A 226 -6.64 8.65 -17.32
C LYS A 226 -8.01 7.94 -17.37
N ILE A 227 -8.37 7.25 -16.29
CA ILE A 227 -9.68 6.57 -16.18
C ILE A 227 -10.81 7.60 -16.14
N MET A 228 -10.66 8.68 -15.36
CA MET A 228 -11.65 9.76 -15.29
C MET A 228 -11.84 10.42 -16.66
N ASN A 229 -10.78 10.62 -17.43
CA ASN A 229 -10.86 11.15 -18.79
C ASN A 229 -11.65 10.23 -19.74
N SER A 230 -11.52 8.92 -19.62
CA SER A 230 -12.36 7.97 -20.36
C SER A 230 -13.83 8.10 -20.01
N ILE A 231 -14.13 8.29 -18.72
CA ILE A 231 -15.51 8.49 -18.24
C ILE A 231 -16.09 9.80 -18.81
N ARG A 232 -15.34 10.90 -18.75
CA ARG A 232 -15.73 12.22 -19.28
C ARG A 232 -16.00 12.17 -20.80
N LYS A 233 -15.22 11.39 -21.55
CA LYS A 233 -15.41 11.16 -22.98
C LYS A 233 -16.52 10.16 -23.31
N GLY A 234 -17.08 9.47 -22.32
CA GLY A 234 -18.08 8.43 -22.53
C GLY A 234 -17.55 7.13 -23.13
N GLU A 235 -16.25 6.91 -23.05
CA GLU A 235 -15.60 5.66 -23.46
C GLU A 235 -16.10 4.49 -22.60
N LYS A 236 -16.00 3.27 -23.13
CA LYS A 236 -16.46 2.04 -22.44
C LYS A 236 -15.31 1.05 -22.24
N LYS A 237 -14.14 1.57 -22.03
CA LYS A 237 -12.87 0.85 -21.92
C LYS A 237 -12.74 0.07 -20.61
N LYS A 238 -12.05 -1.07 -20.67
CA LYS A 238 -11.72 -1.89 -19.50
C LYS A 238 -10.27 -1.67 -19.10
N TYR A 239 -10.05 -1.33 -17.84
CA TYR A 239 -8.72 -1.16 -17.26
C TYR A 239 -8.42 -2.32 -16.33
N PHE A 240 -7.32 -3.04 -16.61
CA PHE A 240 -6.82 -4.12 -15.75
C PHE A 240 -5.56 -3.61 -15.04
N ILE A 241 -5.67 -3.39 -13.74
CA ILE A 241 -4.60 -2.80 -12.93
C ILE A 241 -4.05 -3.86 -12.01
N SER A 242 -2.84 -4.35 -12.35
CA SER A 242 -2.11 -5.29 -11.51
C SER A 242 -1.19 -4.56 -10.55
N GLY A 243 -0.97 -5.14 -9.37
CA GLY A 243 -0.01 -4.63 -8.42
C GLY A 243 0.13 -5.57 -7.23
N GLY A 244 1.32 -5.64 -6.67
CA GLY A 244 1.60 -6.44 -5.49
C GLY A 244 0.85 -5.96 -4.25
N MET A 245 1.07 -6.63 -3.12
CA MET A 245 0.54 -6.18 -1.84
C MET A 245 1.10 -4.81 -1.46
N GLY A 246 0.27 -3.98 -0.82
CA GLY A 246 0.67 -2.62 -0.45
C GLY A 246 0.83 -1.64 -1.61
N SER A 247 0.55 -2.00 -2.87
CA SER A 247 0.63 -1.08 -4.02
C SER A 247 -0.48 -0.02 -4.07
N GLY A 248 -1.38 0.01 -3.07
CA GLY A 248 -2.42 1.04 -2.94
C GLY A 248 -3.67 0.81 -3.81
N LYS A 249 -3.90 -0.39 -4.35
CA LYS A 249 -5.07 -0.72 -5.19
C LYS A 249 -6.39 -0.31 -4.57
N THR A 250 -6.64 -0.68 -3.32
CA THR A 250 -7.88 -0.33 -2.60
C THR A 250 -8.00 1.18 -2.37
N LEU A 251 -6.90 1.88 -2.09
CA LEU A 251 -6.89 3.34 -1.98
C LEU A 251 -7.27 3.99 -3.31
N MET A 252 -6.69 3.52 -4.42
CA MET A 252 -7.05 3.98 -5.77
C MET A 252 -8.52 3.70 -6.09
N ALA A 253 -9.03 2.51 -5.74
CA ALA A 253 -10.42 2.13 -5.96
C ALA A 253 -11.40 3.07 -5.23
N ILE A 254 -11.09 3.41 -3.98
CA ILE A 254 -11.88 4.33 -3.16
C ILE A 254 -11.77 5.78 -3.70
N ASN A 255 -10.57 6.25 -4.02
CA ASN A 255 -10.38 7.57 -4.62
C ASN A 255 -11.15 7.70 -5.94
N LEU A 256 -11.05 6.70 -6.82
CA LEU A 256 -11.72 6.69 -8.12
C LEU A 256 -13.26 6.70 -7.96
N LEU A 257 -13.81 5.94 -7.00
CA LEU A 257 -15.23 5.95 -6.66
C LEU A 257 -15.69 7.36 -6.31
N PHE A 258 -15.02 7.99 -5.34
CA PHE A 258 -15.44 9.30 -4.86
C PHE A 258 -15.18 10.41 -5.88
N MET A 259 -14.10 10.36 -6.65
CA MET A 259 -13.87 11.32 -7.74
C MET A 259 -14.95 11.26 -8.80
N ALA A 260 -15.34 10.06 -9.24
CA ALA A 260 -16.44 9.90 -10.18
C ALA A 260 -17.74 10.49 -9.64
N LEU A 261 -18.06 10.22 -8.38
CA LEU A 261 -19.28 10.74 -7.74
C LEU A 261 -19.24 12.27 -7.58
N SER A 262 -18.09 12.85 -7.23
CA SER A 262 -17.96 14.32 -7.08
C SER A 262 -18.11 15.07 -8.41
N GLU A 263 -17.80 14.42 -9.53
CA GLU A 263 -18.06 14.93 -10.88
C GLU A 263 -19.48 14.61 -11.40
N GLY A 264 -20.35 14.02 -10.56
CA GLY A 264 -21.73 13.70 -10.90
C GLY A 264 -21.92 12.37 -11.64
N TYR A 265 -20.86 11.57 -11.79
CA TYR A 265 -20.96 10.24 -12.42
C TYR A 265 -21.35 9.17 -11.41
N GLN A 266 -22.37 8.37 -11.72
CA GLN A 266 -22.72 7.23 -10.89
C GLN A 266 -21.69 6.11 -11.04
N ALA A 267 -21.18 5.60 -9.91
CA ALA A 267 -20.17 4.57 -9.85
C ALA A 267 -20.49 3.53 -8.77
N LEU A 268 -20.01 2.30 -8.98
CA LEU A 268 -20.11 1.21 -8.00
C LEU A 268 -18.73 0.60 -7.74
N LEU A 269 -18.48 0.25 -6.48
CA LEU A 269 -17.29 -0.46 -6.04
C LEU A 269 -17.68 -1.85 -5.55
N ALA A 270 -17.17 -2.88 -6.23
CA ALA A 270 -17.58 -4.26 -6.04
C ALA A 270 -16.46 -5.15 -5.49
N TYR A 271 -16.84 -6.04 -4.58
CA TYR A 271 -15.95 -7.01 -3.93
C TYR A 271 -16.55 -8.41 -3.92
N ARG A 272 -15.72 -9.45 -3.73
CA ARG A 272 -16.17 -10.79 -3.36
C ARG A 272 -16.31 -10.97 -1.84
N ASN A 273 -15.43 -10.34 -1.09
CA ASN A 273 -15.23 -10.58 0.34
C ASN A 273 -16.28 -9.86 1.19
N ASN A 274 -17.20 -10.62 1.80
CA ASN A 274 -18.24 -10.08 2.65
C ASN A 274 -17.73 -9.40 3.94
N ARG A 275 -16.57 -9.80 4.46
CA ARG A 275 -15.96 -9.21 5.66
C ARG A 275 -15.48 -7.80 5.36
N LEU A 276 -14.78 -7.64 4.25
CA LEU A 276 -14.30 -6.34 3.79
C LEU A 276 -15.48 -5.40 3.46
N ILE A 277 -16.44 -5.85 2.67
CA ILE A 277 -17.63 -5.05 2.31
C ILE A 277 -18.40 -4.58 3.55
N ASN A 278 -18.64 -5.45 4.52
CA ASN A 278 -19.40 -5.07 5.71
C ASN A 278 -18.61 -4.07 6.59
N THR A 279 -17.30 -4.22 6.66
CA THR A 279 -16.44 -3.22 7.33
C THR A 279 -16.50 -1.88 6.60
N LEU A 280 -16.31 -1.87 5.28
CA LEU A 280 -16.40 -0.64 4.49
C LEU A 280 -17.79 0.01 4.55
N ARG A 281 -18.86 -0.78 4.46
CA ARG A 281 -20.24 -0.25 4.61
C ARG A 281 -20.45 0.43 5.95
N ARG A 282 -19.88 -0.11 7.01
CA ARG A 282 -19.95 0.50 8.34
C ARG A 282 -19.15 1.81 8.41
N VAL A 283 -17.98 1.84 7.79
CA VAL A 283 -17.11 3.02 7.69
C VAL A 283 -17.76 4.12 6.85
N PHE A 284 -18.27 3.77 5.68
CA PHE A 284 -18.94 4.70 4.76
C PHE A 284 -20.30 5.21 5.28
N GLY A 285 -20.92 4.45 6.18
CA GLY A 285 -22.25 4.77 6.71
C GLY A 285 -23.41 4.56 5.74
N PRO A 286 -24.65 4.86 6.15
CA PRO A 286 -25.85 4.57 5.36
C PRO A 286 -25.89 5.27 3.99
N SER A 287 -25.39 6.50 3.90
CA SER A 287 -25.45 7.33 2.69
C SER A 287 -24.68 6.72 1.51
N TYR A 288 -23.56 6.04 1.75
CA TYR A 288 -22.69 5.51 0.71
C TYR A 288 -22.62 3.98 0.68
N SER A 289 -23.25 3.30 1.63
CA SER A 289 -23.22 1.83 1.70
C SER A 289 -23.81 1.14 0.47
N SER A 290 -24.75 1.81 -0.23
CA SER A 290 -25.36 1.33 -1.48
C SER A 290 -24.42 1.33 -2.69
N LEU A 291 -23.33 2.10 -2.62
CA LEU A 291 -22.28 2.13 -3.65
C LEU A 291 -21.35 0.92 -3.59
N LEU A 292 -21.40 0.17 -2.49
CA LEU A 292 -20.61 -1.03 -2.25
C LEU A 292 -21.46 -2.26 -2.53
N CYS A 293 -21.06 -3.05 -3.50
CA CYS A 293 -21.80 -4.24 -3.93
C CYS A 293 -20.91 -5.48 -4.03
N PHE A 294 -21.53 -6.64 -4.25
CA PHE A 294 -20.81 -7.87 -4.55
C PHE A 294 -20.72 -8.07 -6.05
N TYR A 295 -19.64 -8.69 -6.53
CA TYR A 295 -19.57 -9.20 -7.89
C TYR A 295 -19.81 -10.71 -8.00
N SER A 296 -19.84 -11.45 -6.89
CA SER A 296 -20.20 -12.86 -6.84
C SER A 296 -21.31 -13.10 -5.83
N MET A 297 -21.98 -14.27 -5.91
CA MET A 297 -23.05 -14.65 -4.99
C MET A 297 -22.60 -14.60 -3.53
N GLY A 298 -23.41 -13.98 -2.69
CA GLY A 298 -23.32 -14.11 -1.25
C GLY A 298 -23.72 -15.52 -0.79
N PHE A 299 -23.24 -15.91 0.38
CA PHE A 299 -23.60 -17.17 1.02
C PHE A 299 -25.14 -17.31 1.11
N ASN A 300 -25.69 -18.43 0.65
CA ASN A 300 -27.14 -18.76 0.58
C ASN A 300 -27.98 -18.01 -0.48
N GLY A 301 -27.40 -17.46 -1.54
CA GLY A 301 -28.19 -16.89 -2.66
C GLY A 301 -28.98 -15.61 -2.33
N HIS A 302 -28.75 -15.00 -1.17
CA HIS A 302 -29.50 -13.80 -0.75
C HIS A 302 -29.04 -12.50 -1.43
N PHE A 303 -27.89 -12.50 -2.13
CA PHE A 303 -27.38 -11.33 -2.82
C PHE A 303 -27.01 -11.72 -4.26
N LYS A 304 -27.59 -11.03 -5.23
CA LYS A 304 -27.17 -11.12 -6.63
C LYS A 304 -25.99 -10.19 -6.84
N GLY A 305 -24.79 -10.76 -7.03
CA GLY A 305 -23.60 -10.00 -7.37
C GLY A 305 -23.63 -9.54 -8.83
N LEU A 306 -22.87 -8.50 -9.14
CA LEU A 306 -22.78 -7.95 -10.52
C LEU A 306 -22.34 -8.98 -11.57
N GLY A 307 -21.57 -10.01 -11.18
CA GLY A 307 -21.09 -11.06 -12.06
C GLY A 307 -21.98 -12.29 -12.16
N GLU A 308 -23.14 -12.31 -11.50
CA GLU A 308 -24.05 -13.45 -11.53
C GLU A 308 -24.84 -13.50 -12.83
N GLU A 309 -25.10 -14.72 -13.33
CA GLU A 309 -25.84 -14.93 -14.58
C GLU A 309 -27.20 -14.23 -14.58
N ASN A 310 -27.91 -14.30 -13.45
CA ASN A 310 -29.25 -13.72 -13.26
C ASN A 310 -29.24 -12.25 -12.83
N PHE A 311 -28.09 -11.58 -12.84
CA PHE A 311 -28.03 -10.15 -12.55
C PHE A 311 -28.64 -9.38 -13.73
N ASP A 312 -29.58 -8.51 -13.42
CA ASP A 312 -30.27 -7.67 -14.41
C ASP A 312 -29.39 -6.45 -14.79
N PRO A 313 -28.86 -6.38 -16.02
CA PRO A 313 -28.01 -5.27 -16.47
C PRO A 313 -28.74 -3.91 -16.50
N GLU A 314 -30.08 -3.87 -16.56
CA GLU A 314 -30.84 -2.61 -16.56
C GLU A 314 -30.62 -1.82 -15.29
N ARG A 315 -30.29 -2.48 -14.19
CA ARG A 315 -29.91 -1.84 -12.92
C ARG A 315 -28.61 -1.00 -13.01
N LEU A 316 -27.83 -1.19 -14.08
CA LEU A 316 -26.61 -0.43 -14.34
C LEU A 316 -26.81 0.72 -15.33
N GLN A 317 -28.02 1.07 -15.70
CA GLN A 317 -28.26 2.11 -16.72
C GLN A 317 -27.61 3.45 -16.37
N LEU A 318 -27.69 3.87 -15.12
CA LEU A 318 -27.17 5.15 -14.64
C LEU A 318 -25.68 5.12 -14.36
N GLN A 319 -25.09 3.94 -14.12
CA GLN A 319 -23.68 3.81 -13.79
C GLN A 319 -22.81 4.11 -15.01
N LYS A 320 -21.77 4.90 -14.79
CA LYS A 320 -20.72 5.20 -15.78
C LYS A 320 -19.44 4.45 -15.51
N LEU A 321 -19.22 4.07 -14.25
CA LEU A 321 -18.01 3.41 -13.78
C LEU A 321 -18.35 2.20 -12.90
N LEU A 322 -17.72 1.07 -13.20
CA LEU A 322 -17.74 -0.13 -12.36
C LEU A 322 -16.31 -0.44 -11.90
N ILE A 323 -16.11 -0.49 -10.62
CA ILE A 323 -14.80 -0.77 -10.01
C ILE A 323 -14.85 -2.14 -9.34
N TYR A 324 -13.94 -3.03 -9.70
CA TYR A 324 -13.82 -4.36 -9.13
C TYR A 324 -12.49 -4.46 -8.39
N ASP A 325 -12.52 -4.50 -7.07
CA ASP A 325 -11.32 -4.72 -6.26
C ASP A 325 -11.18 -6.21 -5.89
N GLU A 326 -9.95 -6.67 -5.68
CA GLU A 326 -9.62 -8.09 -5.49
C GLU A 326 -10.15 -8.97 -6.66
N ALA A 327 -10.04 -8.48 -7.90
CA ALA A 327 -10.61 -9.12 -9.08
C ALA A 327 -9.93 -10.46 -9.45
N GLN A 328 -8.74 -10.78 -8.91
CA GLN A 328 -8.14 -12.12 -9.02
C GLN A 328 -9.06 -13.22 -8.46
N ARG A 329 -9.98 -12.84 -7.59
CA ARG A 329 -10.93 -13.77 -6.98
C ARG A 329 -12.18 -14.05 -7.81
N MET A 330 -12.30 -13.48 -9.02
CA MET A 330 -13.39 -13.75 -9.94
C MET A 330 -13.27 -15.16 -10.51
N THR A 331 -14.41 -15.82 -10.66
CA THR A 331 -14.51 -17.04 -11.48
C THR A 331 -14.59 -16.65 -12.96
N MET A 332 -14.38 -17.61 -13.86
CA MET A 332 -14.47 -17.39 -15.31
C MET A 332 -15.81 -16.78 -15.73
N ASP A 333 -16.92 -17.27 -15.16
CA ASP A 333 -18.27 -16.79 -15.51
C ASP A 333 -18.48 -15.34 -15.04
N VAL A 334 -17.99 -15.00 -13.85
CA VAL A 334 -18.03 -13.62 -13.33
C VAL A 334 -17.23 -12.68 -14.22
N ILE A 335 -16.04 -13.11 -14.69
CA ILE A 335 -15.22 -12.33 -15.61
C ILE A 335 -15.98 -12.06 -16.91
N ARG A 336 -16.52 -13.10 -17.53
CA ARG A 336 -17.31 -12.98 -18.77
C ARG A 336 -18.50 -12.06 -18.62
N LYS A 337 -19.27 -12.22 -17.54
CA LYS A 337 -20.43 -11.40 -17.25
C LYS A 337 -20.06 -9.93 -17.05
N THR A 338 -19.03 -9.65 -16.25
CA THR A 338 -18.63 -8.25 -15.96
C THR A 338 -18.02 -7.57 -17.18
N LEU A 339 -17.31 -8.30 -18.05
CA LEU A 339 -16.79 -7.77 -19.31
C LEU A 339 -17.90 -7.43 -20.31
N SER A 340 -19.03 -8.13 -20.28
CA SER A 340 -20.16 -7.87 -21.18
C SER A 340 -20.89 -6.54 -20.90
N TYR A 341 -20.65 -5.90 -19.76
CA TYR A 341 -21.27 -4.61 -19.46
C TYR A 341 -20.67 -3.49 -20.29
N ASP A 342 -21.51 -2.75 -20.97
CA ASP A 342 -21.18 -1.62 -21.82
C ASP A 342 -20.87 -0.35 -20.97
N LYS A 343 -19.86 -0.44 -20.10
CA LYS A 343 -19.45 0.58 -19.13
C LYS A 343 -17.93 0.67 -19.06
N THR A 344 -17.39 1.83 -18.70
CA THR A 344 -16.00 1.90 -18.22
C THR A 344 -15.87 1.04 -16.97
N SER A 345 -14.90 0.14 -16.95
CA SER A 345 -14.70 -0.78 -15.83
C SER A 345 -13.24 -0.88 -15.45
N VAL A 346 -12.98 -0.97 -14.16
CA VAL A 346 -11.62 -1.09 -13.61
C VAL A 346 -11.52 -2.35 -12.76
N TYR A 347 -10.54 -3.19 -13.05
CA TYR A 347 -10.27 -4.45 -12.36
C TYR A 347 -8.92 -4.34 -11.66
N PHE A 348 -8.93 -4.19 -10.34
CA PHE A 348 -7.73 -4.26 -9.51
C PHE A 348 -7.46 -5.70 -9.10
N PHE A 349 -6.28 -6.23 -9.39
CA PHE A 349 -5.97 -7.63 -9.11
C PHE A 349 -4.51 -7.86 -8.73
N ASP A 350 -4.26 -9.02 -8.10
CA ASP A 350 -2.95 -9.55 -7.76
C ASP A 350 -2.99 -11.08 -7.92
N GLU A 351 -2.35 -11.60 -8.95
CA GLU A 351 -2.35 -13.05 -9.26
C GLU A 351 -1.81 -13.91 -8.12
N ASN A 352 -0.91 -13.35 -7.29
CA ASN A 352 -0.33 -14.04 -6.15
C ASN A 352 -1.29 -14.16 -4.96
N GLN A 353 -2.50 -13.58 -5.05
CA GLN A 353 -3.52 -13.60 -3.98
C GLN A 353 -4.72 -14.51 -4.29
N ILE A 354 -4.59 -15.45 -5.20
CA ILE A 354 -5.58 -16.50 -5.47
C ILE A 354 -5.62 -17.48 -4.29
N LEU A 355 -6.80 -17.73 -3.71
CA LEU A 355 -7.00 -18.54 -2.51
C LEU A 355 -7.72 -19.87 -2.74
N ILE A 356 -8.57 -19.97 -3.76
CA ILE A 356 -9.33 -21.16 -4.11
C ILE A 356 -9.22 -21.43 -5.61
N ASP A 357 -9.36 -22.69 -6.02
CA ASP A 357 -9.00 -23.16 -7.35
C ASP A 357 -9.96 -22.71 -8.47
N ASP A 358 -11.14 -22.20 -8.13
CA ASP A 358 -12.09 -21.62 -9.09
C ASP A 358 -11.85 -20.12 -9.38
N GLU A 359 -10.92 -19.50 -8.66
CA GLU A 359 -10.52 -18.12 -8.89
C GLU A 359 -9.62 -18.03 -10.13
N SER A 360 -10.04 -17.24 -11.11
CA SER A 360 -9.45 -17.21 -12.46
C SER A 360 -8.96 -15.82 -12.89
N GLY A 361 -9.04 -14.80 -12.03
CA GLY A 361 -8.76 -13.41 -12.36
C GLY A 361 -7.27 -13.11 -12.48
N GLY A 362 -6.60 -13.72 -13.46
CA GLY A 362 -5.21 -13.46 -13.83
C GLY A 362 -5.09 -12.70 -15.15
N LYS A 363 -3.91 -12.11 -15.41
CA LYS A 363 -3.63 -11.31 -16.59
C LYS A 363 -3.92 -12.04 -17.90
N ALA A 364 -3.51 -13.31 -17.99
CA ALA A 364 -3.72 -14.12 -19.19
C ALA A 364 -5.22 -14.35 -19.46
N VAL A 365 -6.00 -14.63 -18.41
CA VAL A 365 -7.44 -14.86 -18.51
C VAL A 365 -8.18 -13.55 -18.85
N PHE A 366 -7.88 -12.46 -18.15
CA PHE A 366 -8.47 -11.16 -18.47
C PHE A 366 -8.19 -10.75 -19.91
N LYS A 367 -6.96 -10.95 -20.40
CA LYS A 367 -6.59 -10.64 -21.78
C LYS A 367 -7.40 -11.46 -22.77
N SER A 368 -7.41 -12.80 -22.62
CA SER A 368 -8.10 -13.69 -23.56
C SER A 368 -9.62 -13.45 -23.61
N GLU A 369 -10.26 -13.17 -22.44
CA GLU A 369 -11.68 -12.93 -22.38
C GLU A 369 -12.06 -11.52 -22.87
N ALA A 370 -11.20 -10.50 -22.67
CA ALA A 370 -11.41 -9.17 -23.23
C ALA A 370 -11.28 -9.17 -24.78
N GLU A 371 -10.26 -9.86 -25.31
CA GLU A 371 -10.09 -10.06 -26.76
C GLU A 371 -11.30 -10.81 -27.36
N ARG A 372 -11.77 -11.87 -26.70
CA ARG A 372 -12.94 -12.63 -27.12
C ARG A 372 -14.23 -11.80 -27.13
N SER A 373 -14.38 -10.90 -26.18
CA SER A 373 -15.56 -10.01 -26.08
C SER A 373 -15.51 -8.83 -27.06
N GLY A 374 -14.39 -8.60 -27.74
CA GLY A 374 -14.19 -7.44 -28.61
C GLY A 374 -14.16 -6.10 -27.86
N THR A 375 -13.90 -6.12 -26.56
CA THR A 375 -13.91 -4.93 -25.70
C THR A 375 -12.57 -4.21 -25.77
N GLU A 376 -12.58 -2.89 -25.88
CA GLU A 376 -11.35 -2.10 -25.73
C GLU A 376 -10.81 -2.20 -24.31
N PHE A 377 -9.54 -2.51 -24.17
CA PHE A 377 -8.91 -2.70 -22.86
C PHE A 377 -7.48 -2.19 -22.78
N GLU A 378 -7.03 -2.01 -21.55
CA GLU A 378 -5.65 -1.64 -21.24
C GLU A 378 -5.16 -2.35 -19.99
N PHE A 379 -3.92 -2.85 -20.01
CA PHE A 379 -3.23 -3.38 -18.84
C PHE A 379 -2.25 -2.36 -18.29
N ILE A 380 -2.32 -2.14 -16.98
CA ILE A 380 -1.43 -1.24 -16.24
C ILE A 380 -0.86 -2.04 -15.07
N SER A 381 0.45 -1.93 -14.86
CA SER A 381 1.13 -2.55 -13.72
C SER A 381 1.60 -1.46 -12.78
N LEU A 382 1.15 -1.51 -11.52
CA LEU A 382 1.65 -0.62 -10.48
C LEU A 382 3.02 -1.07 -10.02
N SER A 383 3.95 -0.13 -9.97
CA SER A 383 5.29 -0.35 -9.44
C SER A 383 5.31 -0.17 -7.92
N GLY A 384 6.02 -1.05 -7.21
CA GLY A 384 6.42 -0.89 -5.82
C GLY A 384 5.44 -1.31 -4.72
N PHE A 385 6.01 -1.42 -3.52
CA PHE A 385 5.34 -1.68 -2.24
C PHE A 385 5.25 -0.37 -1.47
N PHE A 386 4.15 0.37 -1.60
CA PHE A 386 4.03 1.73 -1.04
C PHE A 386 3.82 1.77 0.49
N ARG A 387 3.65 0.63 1.17
CA ARG A 387 3.21 0.61 2.57
C ARG A 387 4.00 -0.31 3.49
N MET A 388 5.03 -1.00 3.02
CA MET A 388 5.80 -1.95 3.81
C MET A 388 7.27 -1.51 3.92
N ILE A 389 7.83 -1.58 5.12
CA ILE A 389 9.26 -1.32 5.33
C ILE A 389 10.07 -2.34 4.54
N ASP A 390 11.00 -1.88 3.69
CA ASP A 390 11.83 -2.73 2.82
C ASP A 390 11.03 -3.80 2.03
N GLY A 391 9.82 -3.45 1.57
CA GLY A 391 8.85 -4.39 1.00
C GLY A 391 9.41 -5.26 -0.14
N ASP A 392 10.25 -4.72 -1.01
CA ASP A 392 10.89 -5.47 -2.11
C ASP A 392 11.85 -6.55 -1.59
N LYS A 393 12.67 -6.21 -0.58
CA LYS A 393 13.61 -7.17 0.02
C LYS A 393 12.85 -8.23 0.83
N TYR A 394 11.89 -7.79 1.64
CA TYR A 394 11.09 -8.71 2.43
C TYR A 394 10.22 -9.61 1.55
N GLY A 395 9.58 -9.09 0.52
CA GLY A 395 8.83 -9.88 -0.46
C GLY A 395 9.69 -10.95 -1.12
N SER A 396 10.90 -10.58 -1.56
CA SER A 396 11.89 -11.51 -2.12
C SER A 396 12.34 -12.57 -1.11
N PHE A 397 12.47 -12.21 0.17
CA PHE A 397 12.77 -13.17 1.24
C PHE A 397 11.62 -14.16 1.43
N VAL A 398 10.37 -13.67 1.50
CA VAL A 398 9.17 -14.52 1.64
C VAL A 398 9.03 -15.48 0.47
N ASP A 399 9.28 -15.04 -0.76
CA ASP A 399 9.30 -15.92 -1.94
C ASP A 399 10.41 -16.97 -1.84
N GLY A 400 11.56 -16.61 -1.30
CA GLY A 400 12.69 -17.50 -1.04
C GLY A 400 12.34 -18.64 -0.08
N ILE A 401 11.48 -18.41 0.93
CA ILE A 401 11.02 -19.45 1.87
C ILE A 401 10.39 -20.64 1.12
N PHE A 402 9.61 -20.36 0.06
CA PHE A 402 8.86 -21.37 -0.69
C PHE A 402 9.58 -21.88 -1.95
N SER A 403 10.54 -21.10 -2.48
CA SER A 403 11.39 -21.48 -3.61
C SER A 403 12.77 -21.88 -3.10
N LYS A 404 13.35 -22.98 -3.55
CA LYS A 404 14.70 -23.42 -3.14
C LYS A 404 15.85 -22.54 -3.68
N SER A 405 15.58 -21.28 -4.04
CA SER A 405 16.53 -20.35 -4.63
C SER A 405 16.99 -19.30 -3.63
N ASN A 406 18.19 -18.77 -3.84
CA ASN A 406 18.92 -17.75 -3.07
C ASN A 406 18.07 -16.93 -2.08
N TYR A 407 18.27 -17.18 -0.80
CA TYR A 407 17.61 -16.42 0.27
C TYR A 407 18.14 -14.98 0.31
N SER A 408 17.27 -14.03 0.01
CA SER A 408 17.56 -12.61 0.19
C SER A 408 17.41 -12.23 1.66
N ASN A 409 18.12 -11.19 2.09
CA ASN A 409 17.92 -10.63 3.43
C ASN A 409 16.57 -9.92 3.50
N PRO A 410 15.77 -10.08 4.57
CA PRO A 410 14.48 -9.40 4.74
C PRO A 410 14.57 -7.87 4.87
N GLY A 411 15.79 -7.30 4.89
CA GLY A 411 16.00 -5.87 5.07
C GLY A 411 15.78 -5.41 6.51
N GLU A 412 15.16 -4.25 6.66
CA GLU A 412 14.79 -3.66 7.95
C GLU A 412 13.42 -4.10 8.46
N TYR A 413 12.75 -5.00 7.74
CA TYR A 413 11.46 -5.54 8.17
C TYR A 413 11.60 -6.38 9.43
N ASP A 414 10.81 -6.08 10.47
CA ASP A 414 10.89 -6.75 11.77
C ASP A 414 10.24 -8.14 11.74
N LEU A 415 10.96 -9.14 11.20
CA LEU A 415 10.53 -10.54 11.19
C LEU A 415 11.07 -11.27 12.41
N ARG A 416 10.18 -11.82 13.24
CA ARG A 416 10.51 -12.62 14.42
C ARG A 416 9.84 -13.98 14.39
N LEU A 417 10.56 -15.02 14.84
CA LEU A 417 10.11 -16.40 14.81
C LEU A 417 10.03 -16.94 16.24
N PHE A 418 8.96 -17.67 16.53
CA PHE A 418 8.65 -18.20 17.87
C PHE A 418 8.22 -19.67 17.78
N ASP A 419 8.69 -20.46 18.74
CA ASP A 419 8.30 -21.84 19.01
C ASP A 419 7.22 -21.92 20.11
N ASN A 420 6.89 -20.78 20.74
CA ASN A 420 5.89 -20.66 21.79
C ASN A 420 4.98 -19.46 21.51
N ILE A 421 3.65 -19.73 21.52
CA ILE A 421 2.65 -18.70 21.21
C ILE A 421 2.61 -17.58 22.24
N ASN A 422 2.84 -17.88 23.53
CA ASN A 422 2.82 -16.85 24.56
C ASN A 422 3.99 -15.88 24.41
N ASN A 423 5.18 -16.38 24.02
CA ASN A 423 6.33 -15.55 23.73
C ASN A 423 6.06 -14.60 22.54
N MET A 424 5.36 -15.07 21.51
CA MET A 424 4.93 -14.22 20.39
C MET A 424 3.93 -13.15 20.86
N ILE A 425 2.95 -13.52 21.67
CA ILE A 425 1.95 -12.58 22.20
C ILE A 425 2.61 -11.52 23.08
N ASP A 426 3.55 -11.92 23.94
CA ASP A 426 4.26 -10.99 24.82
C ASP A 426 5.20 -10.04 24.03
N ASP A 427 5.77 -10.51 22.93
CA ASP A 427 6.52 -9.64 21.99
C ASP A 427 5.61 -8.59 21.36
N LEU A 428 4.44 -9.00 20.89
CA LEU A 428 3.47 -8.11 20.27
C LEU A 428 2.87 -7.10 21.26
N LYS A 429 2.59 -7.51 22.52
CA LYS A 429 2.13 -6.59 23.57
C LYS A 429 3.15 -5.49 23.85
N ARG A 430 4.44 -5.83 23.93
CA ARG A 430 5.51 -4.84 24.10
C ARG A 430 5.56 -3.83 22.95
N LYS A 431 5.24 -4.26 21.71
CA LYS A 431 5.13 -3.37 20.55
C LYS A 431 3.92 -2.46 20.62
N GLU A 432 2.78 -2.95 21.17
CA GLU A 432 1.58 -2.16 21.37
C GLU A 432 1.80 -1.06 22.44
N GLU A 433 2.47 -1.39 23.54
CA GLU A 433 2.76 -0.47 24.65
C GLU A 433 3.69 0.68 24.24
N ASN A 434 4.57 0.47 23.26
CA ASN A 434 5.53 1.48 22.76
C ASN A 434 4.91 2.54 21.84
N GLY A 435 3.59 2.56 21.68
CA GLY A 435 2.85 3.64 20.99
C GLY A 435 1.85 3.14 19.97
N ASN A 436 0.75 3.82 19.77
CA ASN A 436 -0.37 3.67 18.82
C ASN A 436 -0.19 2.63 17.69
N THR A 437 0.19 1.40 18.06
CA THR A 437 0.57 0.33 17.14
C THR A 437 -0.61 -0.60 16.96
N ARG A 438 -1.02 -0.81 15.72
CA ARG A 438 -2.09 -1.73 15.39
C ARG A 438 -1.57 -3.13 15.18
N ILE A 439 -2.15 -4.09 15.89
CA ILE A 439 -1.76 -5.51 15.84
C ILE A 439 -2.94 -6.37 15.44
N ALA A 440 -2.70 -7.41 14.64
CA ALA A 440 -3.67 -8.43 14.33
C ALA A 440 -3.07 -9.83 14.46
N LEU A 441 -3.83 -10.77 15.04
CA LEU A 441 -3.51 -12.18 14.98
C LEU A 441 -4.18 -12.81 13.75
N LEU A 442 -3.41 -13.55 12.97
CA LEU A 442 -3.84 -14.18 11.71
C LEU A 442 -3.43 -15.65 11.66
N ALA A 443 -4.19 -16.46 10.92
CA ALA A 443 -3.79 -17.84 10.63
C ALA A 443 -4.27 -18.29 9.24
N SER A 444 -3.60 -19.32 8.66
CA SER A 444 -3.92 -19.85 7.33
C SER A 444 -5.20 -20.69 7.32
N TYR A 445 -5.42 -21.41 8.38
CA TYR A 445 -6.61 -22.23 8.53
C TYR A 445 -7.81 -21.38 8.98
N THR A 446 -9.01 -21.80 8.58
CA THR A 446 -10.26 -21.12 8.94
C THR A 446 -11.34 -22.14 9.25
N PHE A 447 -12.20 -21.82 10.22
CA PHE A 447 -13.51 -22.41 10.27
C PHE A 447 -14.48 -21.62 9.38
N SER A 448 -15.46 -22.30 8.80
CA SER A 448 -16.46 -21.61 7.97
C SER A 448 -17.21 -20.58 8.83
N ASP A 449 -17.09 -19.32 8.46
CA ASP A 449 -17.77 -18.22 9.12
C ASP A 449 -19.30 -18.41 9.12
N GLY A 450 -19.94 -17.96 10.17
CA GLY A 450 -21.40 -18.02 10.30
C GLY A 450 -21.95 -19.37 10.77
N ARG A 451 -21.14 -20.39 11.00
CA ARG A 451 -21.57 -21.63 11.66
C ARG A 451 -21.27 -21.55 13.15
N LYS A 452 -22.30 -21.67 13.97
CA LYS A 452 -22.23 -21.57 15.45
C LYS A 452 -21.42 -22.69 16.11
N GLU A 453 -21.05 -23.74 15.40
CA GLU A 453 -20.49 -24.95 15.97
C GLU A 453 -18.99 -25.06 15.76
N LYS A 454 -18.29 -25.28 16.87
CA LYS A 454 -16.88 -25.64 17.01
C LYS A 454 -15.89 -24.53 16.60
N ARG A 455 -15.87 -23.46 17.37
CA ARG A 455 -14.72 -22.55 17.39
C ARG A 455 -13.48 -23.37 17.77
N ARG A 456 -12.49 -23.47 16.88
CA ARG A 456 -11.18 -23.96 17.27
C ARG A 456 -10.60 -22.94 18.25
N VAL A 457 -10.27 -23.40 19.42
CA VAL A 457 -9.56 -22.62 20.42
C VAL A 457 -8.08 -22.90 20.18
N ILE A 458 -7.36 -21.91 19.62
CA ILE A 458 -5.92 -22.00 19.36
C ILE A 458 -5.16 -22.02 20.70
N ASN A 459 -5.63 -21.20 21.61
CA ASN A 459 -5.24 -21.07 23.00
C ASN A 459 -6.56 -20.84 23.75
N PRO A 460 -6.73 -21.26 25.03
CA PRO A 460 -7.97 -21.03 25.79
C PRO A 460 -8.49 -19.60 25.72
N GLU A 461 -7.61 -18.63 25.46
CA GLU A 461 -7.93 -17.21 25.42
C GLU A 461 -8.14 -16.64 24.01
N ILE A 462 -7.71 -17.32 22.94
CA ILE A 462 -7.81 -16.82 21.55
C ILE A 462 -9.01 -17.44 20.84
N LYS A 463 -9.92 -16.59 20.39
CA LYS A 463 -11.14 -16.96 19.67
C LYS A 463 -11.04 -16.60 18.19
N TRP A 464 -11.61 -17.46 17.32
CA TRP A 464 -11.82 -17.11 15.93
C TRP A 464 -12.87 -16.03 15.77
N LEU A 465 -12.60 -15.08 14.88
CA LEU A 465 -13.63 -14.20 14.34
C LEU A 465 -14.54 -15.01 13.40
N MET A 466 -15.83 -14.99 13.64
CA MET A 466 -16.81 -15.81 12.92
C MET A 466 -17.85 -14.99 12.18
N ASP A 467 -18.32 -13.87 12.74
CA ASP A 467 -19.40 -13.09 12.16
C ASP A 467 -18.86 -11.98 11.25
N PRO A 468 -19.10 -12.08 9.91
CA PRO A 468 -18.64 -11.07 8.95
C PRO A 468 -19.35 -9.71 9.08
N LYS A 469 -20.51 -9.64 9.76
CA LYS A 469 -21.30 -8.40 9.89
C LYS A 469 -20.99 -7.60 11.14
N THR A 470 -20.60 -8.27 12.21
CA THR A 470 -20.40 -7.63 13.53
C THR A 470 -18.97 -7.77 14.03
N GLU A 471 -18.42 -8.99 14.13
CA GLU A 471 -17.10 -9.23 14.73
C GLU A 471 -15.97 -8.67 13.87
N TYR A 472 -15.98 -8.93 12.55
CA TYR A 472 -14.94 -8.43 11.66
C TYR A 472 -14.89 -6.90 11.55
N PRO A 473 -16.03 -6.18 11.36
CA PRO A 473 -16.00 -4.72 11.40
C PRO A 473 -15.48 -4.16 12.73
N GLN A 474 -15.90 -4.71 13.86
CA GLN A 474 -15.42 -4.28 15.18
C GLN A 474 -13.92 -4.51 15.35
N TYR A 475 -13.42 -5.66 14.92
CA TYR A 475 -12.00 -6.00 14.96
C TYR A 475 -11.16 -5.03 14.11
N TRP A 476 -11.52 -4.85 12.84
CA TRP A 476 -10.77 -4.01 11.93
C TRP A 476 -10.93 -2.51 12.19
N MET A 477 -12.01 -2.08 12.83
CA MET A 477 -12.18 -0.71 13.31
C MET A 477 -11.50 -0.47 14.68
N GLY A 478 -10.89 -1.49 15.28
CA GLY A 478 -10.19 -1.38 16.56
C GLY A 478 -11.12 -1.08 17.75
N ILE A 479 -12.37 -1.53 17.69
CA ILE A 479 -13.36 -1.34 18.77
C ILE A 479 -13.18 -2.39 19.88
N HIS A 480 -12.45 -3.48 19.62
CA HIS A 480 -12.14 -4.49 20.63
C HIS A 480 -11.07 -3.98 21.60
N GLU A 481 -11.33 -4.15 22.89
CA GLU A 481 -10.40 -3.75 23.96
C GLU A 481 -9.09 -4.56 23.97
N ASN A 482 -9.10 -5.78 23.43
CA ASN A 482 -7.92 -6.64 23.40
C ASN A 482 -7.84 -7.42 22.07
N PRO A 483 -6.97 -6.98 21.14
CA PRO A 483 -6.81 -7.64 19.85
C PRO A 483 -6.23 -9.06 19.95
N PHE A 484 -5.52 -9.40 21.05
CA PHE A 484 -4.90 -10.71 21.26
C PHE A 484 -5.90 -11.80 21.63
N LYS A 485 -7.15 -11.46 21.92
CA LYS A 485 -8.23 -12.43 22.17
C LYS A 485 -8.89 -12.95 20.89
N TYR A 486 -8.56 -12.38 19.74
CA TYR A 486 -9.22 -12.70 18.48
C TYR A 486 -8.21 -12.97 17.37
N CYS A 487 -8.49 -13.97 16.53
CA CYS A 487 -7.71 -14.32 15.37
C CYS A 487 -8.58 -14.25 14.10
N ALA A 488 -8.11 -13.53 13.11
CA ALA A 488 -8.75 -13.47 11.79
C ALA A 488 -8.23 -14.57 10.87
N SER A 489 -9.11 -15.10 10.03
CA SER A 489 -8.75 -16.05 8.98
C SER A 489 -8.07 -15.34 7.80
N ILE A 490 -7.48 -16.13 6.89
CA ILE A 490 -6.95 -15.64 5.60
C ILE A 490 -7.97 -14.80 4.85
N TYR A 491 -9.23 -15.21 4.81
CA TYR A 491 -10.31 -14.46 4.15
C TYR A 491 -10.65 -13.16 4.86
N GLY A 492 -10.46 -13.12 6.17
CA GLY A 492 -10.70 -11.93 6.97
C GLY A 492 -9.56 -10.92 6.96
N SER A 493 -8.38 -11.33 6.50
CA SER A 493 -7.20 -10.45 6.40
C SER A 493 -7.06 -9.76 5.05
N GLN A 494 -7.73 -10.26 3.99
CA GLN A 494 -7.66 -9.64 2.66
C GLN A 494 -8.30 -8.24 2.65
N GLY A 495 -7.57 -7.29 2.06
CA GLY A 495 -7.98 -5.89 2.01
C GLY A 495 -7.69 -5.09 3.28
N PHE A 496 -7.13 -5.73 4.33
CA PHE A 496 -6.73 -5.07 5.57
C PHE A 496 -5.22 -5.17 5.79
N GLU A 497 -4.67 -4.16 6.43
CA GLU A 497 -3.26 -4.05 6.80
C GLU A 497 -3.15 -3.62 8.25
N THR A 498 -2.07 -4.01 8.92
CA THR A 498 -1.76 -3.62 10.31
C THR A 498 -0.28 -3.27 10.44
N ASP A 499 0.11 -2.62 11.53
CA ASP A 499 1.52 -2.38 11.82
C ASP A 499 2.30 -3.67 11.99
N TYR A 500 1.80 -4.53 12.86
CA TYR A 500 2.39 -5.83 13.16
C TYR A 500 1.35 -6.94 13.08
N VAL A 501 1.80 -8.08 12.61
CA VAL A 501 1.02 -9.31 12.54
C VAL A 501 1.61 -10.36 13.48
N GLY A 502 0.76 -11.01 14.25
CA GLY A 502 1.04 -12.29 14.89
C GLY A 502 0.50 -13.42 14.00
N LEU A 503 1.36 -14.08 13.26
CA LEU A 503 0.98 -15.18 12.39
C LEU A 503 1.09 -16.51 13.13
N ILE A 504 0.00 -17.26 13.17
CA ILE A 504 -0.01 -18.64 13.62
C ILE A 504 0.15 -19.54 12.40
N TRP A 505 1.35 -20.11 12.23
CA TRP A 505 1.65 -21.07 11.18
C TRP A 505 1.20 -22.44 11.61
N GLY A 506 0.17 -22.98 10.95
CA GLY A 506 -0.45 -24.24 11.30
C GLY A 506 0.28 -25.47 10.76
N GLU A 507 -0.17 -26.63 11.16
CA GLU A 507 0.33 -27.94 10.67
C GLU A 507 -0.20 -28.30 9.26
N ASP A 508 -0.92 -27.41 8.58
CA ASP A 508 -1.45 -27.63 7.24
C ASP A 508 -0.34 -27.63 6.16
N LEU A 509 0.76 -26.92 6.42
CA LEU A 509 1.96 -26.88 5.59
C LEU A 509 3.21 -27.02 6.46
N VAL A 510 3.90 -28.14 6.39
CA VAL A 510 5.06 -28.44 7.23
C VAL A 510 6.29 -28.79 6.40
N TRP A 511 7.47 -28.60 7.00
CA TRP A 511 8.73 -29.00 6.42
C TRP A 511 9.12 -30.42 6.85
N ARG A 512 9.50 -31.26 5.87
CA ARG A 512 10.05 -32.63 6.07
C ARG A 512 11.11 -32.88 5.01
N GLY A 513 12.20 -32.09 5.02
CA GLY A 513 13.18 -32.07 3.93
C GLY A 513 12.64 -31.46 2.61
N LYS A 514 11.35 -31.26 2.52
CA LYS A 514 10.58 -30.54 1.49
C LYS A 514 9.27 -30.03 2.12
N TRP A 515 8.61 -29.08 1.46
CA TRP A 515 7.28 -28.65 1.89
C TRP A 515 6.23 -29.74 1.64
N VAL A 516 5.55 -30.14 2.69
CA VAL A 516 4.52 -31.20 2.71
C VAL A 516 3.20 -30.60 3.16
N VAL A 517 2.16 -30.88 2.37
CA VAL A 517 0.77 -30.53 2.71
C VAL A 517 0.18 -31.64 3.58
N GLN A 518 -0.51 -31.27 4.65
CA GLN A 518 -1.26 -32.19 5.49
C GLN A 518 -2.78 -31.96 5.34
N PRO A 519 -3.47 -32.61 4.37
CA PRO A 519 -4.88 -32.34 4.08
C PRO A 519 -5.84 -32.59 5.25
N GLU A 520 -5.47 -33.48 6.18
CA GLU A 520 -6.24 -33.78 7.39
C GLU A 520 -6.24 -32.62 8.40
N LYS A 521 -5.20 -31.78 8.39
CA LYS A 521 -5.09 -30.59 9.22
C LYS A 521 -5.81 -29.37 8.63
N ILE A 522 -6.20 -29.43 7.36
CA ILE A 522 -6.90 -28.35 6.67
C ILE A 522 -8.39 -28.40 7.04
N THR A 523 -8.89 -27.30 7.61
CA THR A 523 -10.31 -27.13 7.97
C THR A 523 -11.10 -26.34 6.94
N ASP A 524 -10.43 -25.68 6.00
CA ASP A 524 -11.06 -24.83 4.98
C ASP A 524 -11.77 -25.66 3.90
N THR A 525 -13.10 -25.52 3.87
CA THR A 525 -14.01 -26.13 2.89
C THR A 525 -14.74 -25.08 2.03
N ILE A 526 -14.33 -23.82 2.10
CA ILE A 526 -14.92 -22.73 1.32
C ILE A 526 -14.62 -22.96 -0.16
N GLY A 527 -15.66 -22.93 -1.02
CA GLY A 527 -15.55 -23.26 -2.44
C GLY A 527 -15.90 -24.73 -2.78
N GLY A 528 -16.28 -25.55 -1.80
CA GLY A 528 -16.71 -26.92 -2.02
C GLY A 528 -15.62 -27.79 -2.67
N ARG A 529 -15.80 -28.23 -3.92
CA ARG A 529 -14.82 -29.03 -4.66
C ARG A 529 -13.53 -28.26 -4.98
N SER A 530 -13.62 -26.93 -5.14
CA SER A 530 -12.48 -26.02 -5.38
C SER A 530 -11.83 -25.54 -4.08
N SER A 531 -12.32 -25.99 -2.90
CA SER A 531 -11.75 -25.61 -1.61
C SER A 531 -10.33 -26.13 -1.43
N LEU A 532 -9.54 -25.44 -0.62
CA LEU A 532 -8.18 -25.87 -0.30
C LEU A 532 -8.13 -27.33 0.14
N LYS A 533 -9.02 -27.74 1.07
CA LYS A 533 -9.06 -29.11 1.56
C LYS A 533 -9.30 -30.14 0.45
N SER A 534 -10.23 -29.86 -0.45
CA SER A 534 -10.56 -30.76 -1.56
C SER A 534 -9.42 -30.84 -2.56
N VAL A 535 -8.83 -29.70 -2.94
CA VAL A 535 -7.70 -29.64 -3.88
C VAL A 535 -6.47 -30.32 -3.30
N CYS A 536 -6.13 -30.08 -2.03
CA CYS A 536 -4.99 -30.74 -1.39
C CYS A 536 -5.11 -32.28 -1.35
N ARG A 537 -6.33 -32.82 -1.34
CA ARG A 537 -6.57 -34.27 -1.39
C ARG A 537 -6.48 -34.83 -2.80
N SER A 538 -7.01 -34.11 -3.79
CA SER A 538 -7.07 -34.58 -5.18
C SER A 538 -5.82 -34.24 -6.00
N ASN A 539 -5.18 -33.11 -5.72
CA ASN A 539 -3.97 -32.62 -6.38
C ASN A 539 -3.04 -31.94 -5.35
N PRO A 540 -2.19 -32.71 -4.65
CA PRO A 540 -1.32 -32.20 -3.60
C PRO A 540 -0.34 -31.11 -4.06
N ASP A 541 0.13 -31.14 -5.31
CA ASP A 541 1.03 -30.12 -5.84
C ASP A 541 0.32 -28.78 -6.01
N ARG A 542 -0.87 -28.80 -6.59
CA ARG A 542 -1.72 -27.60 -6.68
C ARG A 542 -2.11 -27.08 -5.29
N GLY A 543 -2.46 -27.97 -4.38
CA GLY A 543 -2.75 -27.63 -2.98
C GLY A 543 -1.57 -26.95 -2.28
N ARG A 544 -0.35 -27.40 -2.56
CA ARG A 544 0.88 -26.79 -2.03
C ARG A 544 1.08 -25.37 -2.55
N GLU A 545 0.87 -25.13 -3.85
CA GLU A 545 0.93 -23.77 -4.42
C GLU A 545 -0.09 -22.83 -3.77
N MET A 546 -1.32 -23.30 -3.58
CA MET A 546 -2.37 -22.52 -2.89
C MET A 546 -1.98 -22.20 -1.45
N LEU A 547 -1.35 -23.13 -0.71
CA LEU A 547 -0.85 -22.86 0.64
C LEU A 547 0.31 -21.87 0.62
N PHE A 548 1.24 -21.96 -0.34
CA PHE A 548 2.31 -20.99 -0.51
C PHE A 548 1.74 -19.57 -0.69
N ASN A 549 0.73 -19.40 -1.54
CA ASN A 549 0.08 -18.11 -1.73
C ASN A 549 -0.57 -17.61 -0.42
N ARG A 550 -1.24 -18.49 0.34
CA ARG A 550 -1.83 -18.12 1.63
C ARG A 550 -0.79 -17.63 2.62
N TYR A 551 0.29 -18.37 2.80
CA TYR A 551 1.35 -17.97 3.72
C TYR A 551 2.09 -16.71 3.25
N ARG A 552 2.31 -16.53 1.94
CA ARG A 552 2.81 -15.25 1.38
C ARG A 552 1.91 -14.08 1.79
N ILE A 553 0.60 -14.22 1.58
CA ILE A 553 -0.38 -13.19 1.96
C ILE A 553 -0.29 -12.88 3.45
N LEU A 554 -0.26 -13.89 4.31
CA LEU A 554 -0.27 -13.70 5.76
C LEU A 554 1.04 -13.11 6.29
N LEU A 555 2.18 -13.57 5.77
CA LEU A 555 3.52 -13.06 6.13
C LEU A 555 3.69 -11.57 5.79
N THR A 556 2.97 -11.08 4.80
CA THR A 556 3.14 -9.72 4.28
C THR A 556 1.96 -8.77 4.62
N ARG A 557 1.14 -9.09 5.65
CA ARG A 557 0.07 -8.21 6.15
C ARG A 557 0.54 -7.16 7.15
N GLY A 558 1.66 -7.38 7.80
CA GLY A 558 2.29 -6.39 8.66
C GLY A 558 3.06 -5.37 7.82
N MET A 559 2.89 -4.10 8.10
CA MET A 559 3.61 -3.04 7.39
C MET A 559 5.01 -2.81 7.97
N LYS A 560 5.15 -3.01 9.28
CA LYS A 560 6.43 -2.85 10.03
C LYS A 560 7.07 -4.19 10.37
N GLY A 561 6.26 -5.23 10.61
CA GLY A 561 6.80 -6.52 10.99
C GLY A 561 5.76 -7.63 11.16
N THR A 562 6.29 -8.86 11.21
CA THR A 562 5.51 -10.07 11.46
C THR A 562 6.22 -10.95 12.48
N SER A 563 5.50 -11.29 13.56
CA SER A 563 5.91 -12.27 14.56
C SER A 563 5.22 -13.60 14.25
N VAL A 564 5.99 -14.65 13.94
CA VAL A 564 5.45 -15.94 13.48
C VAL A 564 5.62 -16.98 14.58
N TYR A 565 4.51 -17.58 15.02
CA TYR A 565 4.51 -18.79 15.85
C TYR A 565 4.25 -20.01 14.97
N PHE A 566 5.05 -21.06 15.15
CA PHE A 566 4.92 -22.31 14.43
C PHE A 566 4.35 -23.41 15.33
N GLU A 567 3.27 -24.08 14.87
CA GLU A 567 2.73 -25.25 15.55
C GLU A 567 3.64 -26.49 15.37
N ASP A 568 4.49 -26.51 14.32
CA ASP A 568 5.42 -27.59 13.99
C ASP A 568 6.89 -27.16 14.19
N SER A 569 7.60 -27.90 15.03
CA SER A 569 8.99 -27.56 15.41
C SER A 569 9.99 -27.71 14.28
N GLU A 570 9.85 -28.71 13.40
CA GLU A 570 10.76 -28.91 12.28
C GLU A 570 10.61 -27.77 11.24
N THR A 571 9.39 -27.31 11.04
CA THR A 571 9.11 -26.14 10.20
C THR A 571 9.71 -24.87 10.80
N TYR A 572 9.59 -24.68 12.12
CA TYR A 572 10.23 -23.58 12.82
C TYR A 572 11.75 -23.56 12.59
N GLU A 573 12.43 -24.68 12.84
CA GLU A 573 13.89 -24.77 12.68
C GLU A 573 14.31 -24.56 11.21
N HIS A 574 13.53 -25.05 10.26
CA HIS A 574 13.81 -24.81 8.84
C HIS A 574 13.75 -23.30 8.50
N VAL A 575 12.66 -22.61 8.82
CA VAL A 575 12.51 -21.18 8.50
C VAL A 575 13.54 -20.35 9.27
N ARG A 576 13.85 -20.71 10.52
CA ARG A 576 14.91 -20.10 11.31
C ARG A 576 16.29 -20.24 10.65
N SER A 577 16.60 -21.41 10.10
CA SER A 577 17.85 -21.63 9.36
C SER A 577 17.95 -20.75 8.10
N ILE A 578 16.84 -20.59 7.36
CA ILE A 578 16.77 -19.68 6.20
C ILE A 578 17.06 -18.24 6.62
N LEU A 579 16.41 -17.77 7.68
CA LEU A 579 16.62 -16.40 8.18
C LEU A 579 18.08 -16.17 8.60
N SER A 580 18.67 -17.13 9.32
CA SER A 580 20.07 -17.05 9.73
C SER A 580 21.06 -17.04 8.55
N GLN A 581 20.82 -17.85 7.52
CA GLN A 581 21.64 -17.87 6.30
C GLN A 581 21.51 -16.57 5.50
N SER A 582 20.31 -15.99 5.43
CA SER A 582 20.08 -14.72 4.71
C SER A 582 20.85 -13.55 5.33
N VAL A 583 20.99 -13.52 6.65
CA VAL A 583 21.75 -12.51 7.39
C VAL A 583 23.26 -12.69 7.18
N ASN A 584 23.76 -13.93 7.25
CA ASN A 584 25.20 -14.25 7.10
C ASN A 584 25.73 -13.98 5.68
N ASN A 585 24.91 -14.15 4.64
CA ASN A 585 25.28 -13.85 3.26
C ASN A 585 25.57 -12.35 2.99
N VAL A 586 25.07 -11.46 3.83
CA VAL A 586 25.38 -10.02 3.75
C VAL A 586 26.72 -9.71 4.38
N SER A 587 27.05 -10.36 5.50
CA SER A 587 28.34 -10.17 6.19
C SER A 587 29.54 -10.66 5.36
N SER A 588 29.36 -11.73 4.56
CA SER A 588 30.42 -12.30 3.72
C SER A 588 30.63 -11.55 2.38
N ARG A 589 29.65 -10.79 1.91
CA ARG A 589 29.78 -9.95 0.69
C ARG A 589 30.32 -8.54 0.96
N GLY A 590 30.40 -8.13 2.23
CA GLY A 590 30.99 -6.85 2.66
C GLY A 590 32.52 -6.88 2.85
N ILE A 591 33.20 -8.02 2.56
CA ILE A 591 34.66 -8.19 2.71
C ILE A 591 35.29 -8.58 1.35
N ILE A 592 34.87 -7.97 0.28
CA ILE A 592 35.67 -7.94 -0.95
C ILE A 592 35.80 -6.48 -1.37
N LYS A 593 37.06 -6.03 -1.25
CA LYS A 593 37.60 -4.68 -1.43
C LYS A 593 37.14 -3.97 -2.70
#